data_e6a6b6c720391fd4dcfa36754db54bfc
#
_entry.id   e6a6b6c720391fd4dcfa36754db54bfc
#
_cell.length_a   1.000
_cell.length_b   1.000
_cell.length_c   1.000
_cell.angle_alpha   90.00
_cell.angle_beta   90.00
_cell.angle_gamma   90.00
#
_symmetry.space_group_name_H-M   'P 1'
#
loop_
_entity.id
_entity.type
_entity.pdbx_description
1 polymer ?
#
loop_
_entity_poly.entity_id
_entity_poly.type
_entity_poly.pdbx_seq_one_letter_code
_entity_poly.pdbx_strand_id
1 'polypeptide(L)'
;MCASARRCSGRGAEVRHILTLALLLAPASAMAQMDHSRMDHDAMDHGALDHGSVDQGSMDMAWMAMNGMGSGTSRLPMNEPMRGVHLMPSARDMVMVQATVWPIYTDQGGPRGGTKFYAQSMAMLMWLHDLGGGAKLTGQAMLSLEPAMRHDGYPLLFATGEEAYGRALADRQHPHDLFMELSARLDVPVALGLKAFVYGGPVGEPALGPSAFMHRASAQYNPEAPITHHWFDSTHITYGVVTAGLTGKTWQIEASAFRGQEPDGNRWNIEPSKLDSWSVRASFAPSPAWSLQVSYGKLKQPEASHPGENERRTTASAHYNNGRGLSAMAAFSAKKRVPGETRTAWLGEMNWDANNHDTLFGRIENVSNDELFPDHADPLHDVPFRVTKFELGYAYRLRIAGPLQVAVGGTGALYAKPAALNAAYGKNPIGATVFAKFSLTN
;
A
#
# COMPACT_ATOMS: atom_id res chain seq x y z
N MET A 1 -63.94 27.39 -28.19
CA MET A 1 -64.61 27.20 -26.89
C MET A 1 -63.58 26.74 -25.90
N CYS A 2 -63.17 27.63 -25.06
CA CYS A 2 -63.09 27.64 -23.61
C CYS A 2 -62.41 26.44 -23.01
N ALA A 3 -61.25 26.66 -22.46
CA ALA A 3 -60.74 27.08 -21.14
C ALA A 3 -60.47 25.86 -20.29
N SER A 4 -59.46 25.69 -19.45
CA SER A 4 -58.79 26.62 -18.55
C SER A 4 -57.58 25.94 -17.92
N ALA A 5 -56.57 26.74 -17.60
CA ALA A 5 -55.38 26.42 -16.81
C ALA A 5 -55.69 26.03 -15.36
N ARG A 6 -54.90 25.13 -14.78
CA ARG A 6 -54.56 25.21 -13.35
C ARG A 6 -53.10 24.83 -13.14
N ARG A 7 -52.33 25.78 -12.63
CA ARG A 7 -51.01 25.63 -12.02
C ARG A 7 -51.17 24.93 -10.68
N CYS A 8 -50.34 23.95 -10.38
CA CYS A 8 -50.01 23.55 -9.02
C CYS A 8 -48.52 23.68 -8.82
N SER A 9 -48.14 24.67 -8.04
CA SER A 9 -46.79 24.87 -7.51
C SER A 9 -46.56 23.88 -6.37
N GLY A 10 -45.61 22.96 -6.55
CA GLY A 10 -45.08 22.14 -5.49
C GLY A 10 -43.64 22.57 -5.20
N ARG A 11 -43.42 23.29 -4.11
CA ARG A 11 -42.10 23.60 -3.55
C ARG A 11 -41.49 22.31 -3.04
N GLY A 12 -40.48 21.79 -3.72
CA GLY A 12 -39.56 20.78 -3.19
C GLY A 12 -38.55 21.50 -2.29
N ALA A 13 -38.59 21.20 -1.01
CA ALA A 13 -37.60 21.67 -0.06
C ALA A 13 -36.27 20.95 -0.32
N GLU A 14 -35.26 21.69 -0.76
CA GLU A 14 -33.86 21.24 -0.75
C GLU A 14 -33.38 21.14 0.71
N VAL A 15 -33.21 19.92 1.19
CA VAL A 15 -32.50 19.66 2.45
C VAL A 15 -31.03 19.66 2.15
N ARG A 16 -30.39 20.80 2.30
CA ARG A 16 -28.91 20.92 2.34
C ARG A 16 -28.44 20.37 3.67
N HIS A 17 -27.90 19.18 3.66
CA HIS A 17 -27.09 18.69 4.78
C HIS A 17 -25.71 19.37 4.74
N ILE A 18 -25.56 20.44 5.51
CA ILE A 18 -24.27 21.03 5.84
C ILE A 18 -23.68 20.14 6.95
N LEU A 19 -22.74 19.28 6.60
CA LEU A 19 -21.88 18.61 7.58
C LEU A 19 -20.86 19.65 8.09
N THR A 20 -21.15 20.27 9.23
CA THR A 20 -20.23 21.15 9.93
C THR A 20 -19.21 20.27 10.65
N LEU A 21 -18.00 20.20 10.12
CA LEU A 21 -16.85 19.57 10.78
C LEU A 21 -16.43 20.46 11.95
N ALA A 22 -16.90 20.15 13.16
CA ALA A 22 -16.48 20.83 14.38
C ALA A 22 -15.06 20.38 14.75
N LEU A 23 -14.07 21.22 14.43
CA LEU A 23 -12.72 21.14 14.99
C LEU A 23 -12.77 21.57 16.46
N LEU A 24 -12.83 20.62 17.38
CA LEU A 24 -12.65 20.91 18.81
C LEU A 24 -11.15 21.09 19.09
N LEU A 25 -10.75 22.35 19.21
CA LEU A 25 -9.50 22.76 19.82
C LEU A 25 -9.61 22.53 21.35
N ALA A 26 -8.92 21.52 21.86
CA ALA A 26 -8.75 21.34 23.29
C ALA A 26 -7.61 22.27 23.81
N PRO A 27 -7.74 22.92 24.98
CA PRO A 27 -6.73 23.82 25.50
C PRO A 27 -5.53 23.05 26.07
N ALA A 28 -4.33 23.56 25.80
CA ALA A 28 -3.09 23.10 26.40
C ALA A 28 -3.14 23.23 27.92
N SER A 29 -3.05 22.13 28.63
CA SER A 29 -2.90 22.09 30.07
C SER A 29 -1.44 21.92 30.44
N ALA A 30 -1.04 22.73 31.40
CA ALA A 30 0.27 22.93 31.95
C ALA A 30 1.15 21.71 32.17
N MET A 31 2.44 21.86 31.83
CA MET A 31 3.53 21.00 32.27
C MET A 31 3.69 21.05 33.78
N ALA A 32 3.54 19.89 34.42
CA ALA A 32 4.11 19.64 35.73
C ALA A 32 5.36 18.77 35.54
N GLN A 33 6.51 19.38 35.83
CA GLN A 33 7.80 18.71 35.93
C GLN A 33 7.80 17.83 37.18
N MET A 34 7.87 16.49 37.00
CA MET A 34 8.20 15.58 38.10
C MET A 34 9.67 15.21 38.01
N ASP A 35 10.36 15.53 39.10
CA ASP A 35 11.75 15.22 39.38
C ASP A 35 11.89 13.74 39.74
N HIS A 36 12.58 12.94 38.88
CA HIS A 36 12.90 11.55 39.10
C HIS A 36 14.32 11.32 39.61
N SER A 37 14.66 11.95 40.70
CA SER A 37 15.87 11.58 41.46
C SER A 37 15.44 10.96 42.81
N ARG A 38 15.31 9.66 42.86
CA ARG A 38 15.43 8.73 43.98
C ARG A 38 14.45 7.57 43.87
N MET A 39 14.89 6.45 43.32
CA MET A 39 14.39 5.12 43.72
C MET A 39 15.60 4.19 43.83
N ASP A 40 15.86 3.78 45.09
CA ASP A 40 16.81 2.73 45.45
C ASP A 40 16.36 1.40 44.82
N HIS A 41 17.27 0.76 44.10
CA HIS A 41 17.13 -0.64 43.68
C HIS A 41 17.82 -1.54 44.74
N ASP A 42 17.03 -2.03 45.70
CA ASP A 42 17.44 -3.21 46.46
C ASP A 42 16.22 -4.06 46.86
N ALA A 43 16.37 -5.35 46.59
CA ALA A 43 15.57 -6.47 47.08
C ALA A 43 14.17 -6.70 46.48
N MET A 44 14.10 -7.48 45.36
CA MET A 44 13.07 -8.50 45.17
C MET A 44 13.72 -9.81 44.67
N ASP A 45 13.72 -10.79 45.60
CA ASP A 45 14.09 -12.18 45.35
C ASP A 45 13.05 -12.80 44.41
N HIS A 46 13.40 -13.08 43.15
CA HIS A 46 12.58 -13.84 42.23
C HIS A 46 13.06 -15.28 42.22
N GLY A 47 12.27 -16.12 42.96
CA GLY A 47 12.39 -17.56 42.89
C GLY A 47 12.47 -18.07 41.44
N ALA A 48 13.51 -18.85 41.20
CA ALA A 48 13.86 -19.46 39.93
C ALA A 48 12.72 -20.37 39.43
N LEU A 49 12.00 -19.91 38.39
CA LEU A 49 11.35 -20.79 37.45
C LEU A 49 12.34 -21.01 36.29
N ASP A 50 12.83 -22.23 36.19
CA ASP A 50 13.70 -22.71 35.14
C ASP A 50 12.96 -22.67 33.78
N HIS A 51 12.99 -21.55 33.12
CA HIS A 51 12.65 -21.44 31.68
C HIS A 51 13.92 -21.77 30.94
N GLY A 52 13.95 -22.97 30.34
CA GLY A 52 15.04 -23.42 29.49
C GLY A 52 15.59 -22.28 28.64
N SER A 53 16.89 -22.04 28.76
CA SER A 53 17.62 -20.95 28.08
C SER A 53 17.46 -21.07 26.56
N VAL A 54 16.43 -20.41 26.02
CA VAL A 54 16.35 -20.13 24.59
C VAL A 54 17.46 -19.10 24.32
N ASP A 55 18.42 -19.49 23.47
CA ASP A 55 19.57 -18.65 23.11
C ASP A 55 19.10 -17.29 22.57
N GLN A 56 19.12 -16.27 23.42
CA GLN A 56 18.72 -14.90 23.07
C GLN A 56 19.50 -14.34 21.88
N GLY A 57 20.75 -14.78 21.69
CA GLY A 57 21.57 -14.35 20.55
C GLY A 57 21.05 -14.85 19.20
N SER A 58 20.36 -16.01 19.16
CA SER A 58 19.75 -16.53 17.92
C SER A 58 18.43 -15.81 17.58
N MET A 59 17.68 -15.39 18.61
CA MET A 59 16.47 -14.58 18.44
C MET A 59 16.78 -13.19 17.84
N ASP A 60 17.80 -12.51 18.38
CA ASP A 60 18.19 -11.17 17.88
C ASP A 60 18.66 -11.22 16.42
N MET A 61 19.36 -12.26 16.00
CA MET A 61 19.84 -12.41 14.61
C MET A 61 18.69 -12.75 13.64
N ALA A 62 17.72 -13.56 14.04
CA ALA A 62 16.56 -13.86 13.18
C ALA A 62 15.67 -12.63 13.01
N TRP A 63 15.43 -11.88 14.07
CA TRP A 63 14.71 -10.62 14.08
C TRP A 63 15.36 -9.56 13.18
N MET A 64 16.68 -9.34 13.32
CA MET A 64 17.43 -8.41 12.48
C MET A 64 17.42 -8.80 11.00
N ALA A 65 17.31 -10.09 10.69
CA ALA A 65 17.30 -10.56 9.30
C ALA A 65 16.01 -10.19 8.54
N MET A 66 14.90 -9.97 9.23
CA MET A 66 13.61 -9.62 8.63
C MET A 66 13.34 -8.12 8.59
N ASN A 67 14.02 -7.32 9.43
CA ASN A 67 13.91 -5.87 9.37
C ASN A 67 14.29 -5.34 7.97
N GLY A 68 13.50 -4.41 7.46
CA GLY A 68 13.73 -3.82 6.14
C GLY A 68 13.27 -4.69 4.97
N MET A 69 12.53 -5.79 5.19
CA MET A 69 11.83 -6.52 4.14
C MET A 69 10.53 -5.79 3.81
N GLY A 70 10.28 -5.54 2.52
CA GLY A 70 9.03 -5.04 2.00
C GLY A 70 8.22 -6.14 1.32
N SER A 71 7.25 -5.76 0.48
CA SER A 71 6.52 -6.71 -0.36
C SER A 71 7.43 -7.37 -1.38
N GLY A 72 7.18 -8.65 -1.69
CA GLY A 72 8.01 -9.45 -2.58
C GLY A 72 9.47 -9.47 -2.13
N THR A 73 10.36 -8.92 -2.96
CA THR A 73 11.80 -8.79 -2.67
C THR A 73 12.25 -7.36 -2.39
N SER A 74 11.30 -6.41 -2.28
CA SER A 74 11.61 -4.99 -2.07
C SER A 74 12.22 -4.73 -0.69
N ARG A 75 12.92 -3.58 -0.57
CA ARG A 75 13.58 -3.18 0.67
C ARG A 75 12.93 -1.95 1.27
N LEU A 76 12.68 -1.99 2.59
CA LEU A 76 12.25 -0.89 3.42
C LEU A 76 13.40 -0.41 4.34
N PRO A 77 13.29 0.77 4.98
CA PRO A 77 14.23 1.16 6.02
C PRO A 77 14.33 0.11 7.13
N MET A 78 15.54 -0.18 7.61
CA MET A 78 15.76 -1.11 8.71
C MET A 78 15.13 -0.67 10.04
N ASN A 79 14.91 0.65 10.19
CA ASN A 79 14.18 1.24 11.33
C ASN A 79 12.67 1.03 11.26
N GLU A 80 12.14 0.55 10.15
CA GLU A 80 10.71 0.26 10.02
C GLU A 80 10.39 -1.02 10.77
N PRO A 81 9.54 -0.96 11.82
CA PRO A 81 9.24 -2.13 12.62
C PRO A 81 8.47 -3.15 11.80
N MET A 82 8.84 -4.40 11.90
CA MET A 82 8.06 -5.49 11.37
C MET A 82 6.78 -5.64 12.19
N ARG A 83 5.64 -5.58 11.53
CA ARG A 83 4.32 -5.64 12.15
C ARG A 83 3.81 -7.05 12.15
N GLY A 84 2.96 -7.38 13.14
CA GLY A 84 2.33 -8.67 13.27
C GLY A 84 2.74 -9.40 14.53
N VAL A 85 2.13 -10.55 14.78
CA VAL A 85 2.45 -11.44 15.90
C VAL A 85 3.55 -12.39 15.46
N HIS A 86 4.63 -12.45 16.24
CA HIS A 86 5.78 -13.30 15.96
C HIS A 86 5.77 -14.48 16.93
N LEU A 87 5.89 -15.67 16.39
CA LEU A 87 5.96 -16.93 17.11
C LEU A 87 7.28 -17.62 16.76
N MET A 88 7.89 -18.25 17.74
CA MET A 88 9.12 -19.03 17.59
C MET A 88 8.82 -20.51 17.90
N PRO A 89 8.23 -21.27 16.95
CA PRO A 89 7.90 -22.68 17.19
C PRO A 89 9.11 -23.56 17.49
N SER A 90 10.28 -23.18 16.99
CA SER A 90 11.56 -23.82 17.29
C SER A 90 12.70 -22.81 17.22
N ALA A 91 13.91 -23.22 17.61
CA ALA A 91 15.14 -22.40 17.48
C ALA A 91 15.49 -22.05 16.02
N ARG A 92 14.91 -22.75 15.03
CA ARG A 92 15.17 -22.55 13.59
C ARG A 92 13.97 -21.98 12.84
N ASP A 93 12.81 -21.93 13.47
CA ASP A 93 11.56 -21.51 12.83
C ASP A 93 11.03 -20.24 13.46
N MET A 94 10.72 -19.26 12.63
CA MET A 94 9.92 -18.12 13.03
C MET A 94 8.67 -18.04 12.14
N VAL A 95 7.52 -17.76 12.75
CA VAL A 95 6.25 -17.54 12.06
C VAL A 95 5.76 -16.15 12.43
N MET A 96 5.45 -15.35 11.43
CA MET A 96 4.79 -14.07 11.59
C MET A 96 3.36 -14.15 11.05
N VAL A 97 2.41 -13.68 11.83
CA VAL A 97 1.00 -13.54 11.43
C VAL A 97 0.62 -12.08 11.49
N GLN A 98 0.17 -11.55 10.38
CA GLN A 98 -0.36 -10.20 10.28
C GLN A 98 -1.78 -10.27 9.73
N ALA A 99 -2.70 -9.48 10.29
CA ALA A 99 -4.04 -9.36 9.76
C ALA A 99 -4.56 -7.94 9.95
N THR A 100 -5.32 -7.48 8.96
CA THR A 100 -6.03 -6.20 9.03
C THR A 100 -7.41 -6.33 8.44
N VAL A 101 -8.39 -5.63 9.04
CA VAL A 101 -9.72 -5.43 8.48
C VAL A 101 -10.08 -3.96 8.66
N TRP A 102 -10.52 -3.33 7.55
CA TRP A 102 -10.86 -1.91 7.51
C TRP A 102 -12.30 -1.73 7.02
N PRO A 103 -13.31 -1.61 7.89
CA PRO A 103 -14.58 -0.98 7.54
C PRO A 103 -14.35 0.48 7.17
N ILE A 104 -14.79 0.89 5.97
CA ILE A 104 -14.52 2.19 5.38
C ILE A 104 -15.81 2.73 4.78
N TYR A 105 -16.07 4.02 4.97
CA TYR A 105 -17.07 4.78 4.22
C TYR A 105 -16.36 5.91 3.47
N THR A 106 -16.52 5.96 2.16
CA THR A 106 -15.98 7.02 1.30
C THR A 106 -17.10 7.81 0.65
N ASP A 107 -16.87 9.11 0.49
CA ASP A 107 -17.69 10.05 -0.28
C ASP A 107 -16.77 10.85 -1.19
N GLN A 108 -16.81 10.54 -2.48
CA GLN A 108 -16.07 11.24 -3.52
C GLN A 108 -17.05 12.19 -4.22
N GLY A 109 -16.83 13.50 -4.06
CA GLY A 109 -17.75 14.51 -4.57
C GLY A 109 -17.62 14.79 -6.07
N GLY A 110 -18.60 15.50 -6.62
CA GLY A 110 -18.65 15.87 -8.03
C GLY A 110 -19.47 14.91 -8.91
N PRO A 111 -19.70 15.26 -10.19
CA PRO A 111 -20.57 14.48 -11.09
C PRO A 111 -20.13 13.02 -11.30
N ARG A 112 -18.82 12.74 -11.27
CA ARG A 112 -18.24 11.39 -11.40
C ARG A 112 -17.89 10.78 -10.04
N GLY A 113 -18.23 11.45 -8.96
CA GLY A 113 -18.06 10.94 -7.61
C GLY A 113 -19.04 9.84 -7.25
N GLY A 114 -18.99 9.42 -6.00
CA GLY A 114 -19.91 8.42 -5.47
C GLY A 114 -19.60 8.09 -4.03
N THR A 115 -20.54 7.43 -3.37
CA THR A 115 -20.41 6.98 -1.98
C THR A 115 -20.43 5.48 -1.91
N LYS A 116 -19.66 4.90 -0.99
CA LYS A 116 -19.69 3.46 -0.71
C LYS A 116 -19.25 3.17 0.73
N PHE A 117 -19.97 2.24 1.37
CA PHE A 117 -19.45 1.53 2.53
C PHE A 117 -18.87 0.20 2.05
N TYR A 118 -17.65 -0.11 2.44
CA TYR A 118 -16.94 -1.32 2.05
C TYR A 118 -15.94 -1.75 3.13
N ALA A 119 -15.33 -2.90 2.96
CA ALA A 119 -14.25 -3.35 3.84
C ALA A 119 -13.06 -3.80 3.01
N GLN A 120 -11.88 -3.32 3.38
CA GLN A 120 -10.61 -3.90 2.94
C GLN A 120 -10.15 -4.93 3.96
N SER A 121 -9.39 -5.91 3.52
CA SER A 121 -8.86 -6.94 4.40
C SER A 121 -7.55 -7.50 3.86
N MET A 122 -6.68 -7.92 4.77
CA MET A 122 -5.45 -8.65 4.46
C MET A 122 -5.14 -9.59 5.62
N ALA A 123 -4.79 -10.82 5.30
CA ALA A 123 -4.21 -11.77 6.24
C ALA A 123 -2.93 -12.34 5.62
N MET A 124 -1.80 -12.22 6.33
CA MET A 124 -0.49 -12.69 5.88
C MET A 124 0.10 -13.64 6.89
N LEU A 125 0.63 -14.75 6.39
CA LEU A 125 1.46 -15.70 7.09
C LEU A 125 2.84 -15.70 6.44
N MET A 126 3.89 -15.46 7.22
CA MET A 126 5.27 -15.65 6.81
C MET A 126 5.91 -16.69 7.71
N TRP A 127 6.58 -17.66 7.11
CA TRP A 127 7.38 -18.67 7.80
C TRP A 127 8.83 -18.53 7.34
N LEU A 128 9.75 -18.41 8.29
CA LEU A 128 11.18 -18.38 8.06
C LEU A 128 11.82 -19.59 8.75
N HIS A 129 12.60 -20.36 7.99
CA HIS A 129 13.37 -21.49 8.46
C HIS A 129 14.87 -21.29 8.27
N ASP A 130 15.64 -21.44 9.32
CA ASP A 130 17.10 -21.43 9.28
C ASP A 130 17.63 -22.82 8.88
N LEU A 131 18.16 -22.91 7.65
CA LEU A 131 18.76 -24.13 7.09
C LEU A 131 20.16 -24.41 7.65
N GLY A 132 20.72 -23.49 8.44
CA GLY A 132 22.10 -23.53 8.91
C GLY A 132 23.10 -22.94 7.93
N GLY A 133 24.32 -22.68 8.40
CA GLY A 133 25.35 -22.07 7.56
C GLY A 133 25.02 -20.67 7.04
N GLY A 134 24.02 -20.01 7.62
CA GLY A 134 23.51 -18.70 7.19
C GLY A 134 22.52 -18.73 6.03
N ALA A 135 22.18 -19.93 5.52
CA ALA A 135 21.12 -20.11 4.53
C ALA A 135 19.74 -20.07 5.19
N LYS A 136 18.75 -19.44 4.51
CA LYS A 136 17.40 -19.26 5.02
C LYS A 136 16.36 -19.55 3.94
N LEU A 137 15.28 -20.22 4.34
CA LEU A 137 14.10 -20.43 3.51
C LEU A 137 12.94 -19.62 4.10
N THR A 138 12.30 -18.81 3.30
CA THR A 138 11.10 -18.05 3.69
C THR A 138 9.93 -18.48 2.81
N GLY A 139 8.80 -18.80 3.40
CA GLY A 139 7.52 -19.02 2.71
C GLY A 139 6.54 -17.92 3.09
N GLN A 140 5.74 -17.42 2.14
CA GLN A 140 4.75 -16.38 2.36
C GLN A 140 3.43 -16.75 1.72
N ALA A 141 2.33 -16.48 2.44
CA ALA A 141 0.98 -16.55 1.94
C ALA A 141 0.23 -15.29 2.40
N MET A 142 -0.40 -14.57 1.48
CA MET A 142 -1.20 -13.40 1.76
C MET A 142 -2.55 -13.49 1.04
N LEU A 143 -3.62 -13.29 1.79
CA LEU A 143 -4.99 -13.42 1.32
C LEU A 143 -5.78 -12.15 1.62
N SER A 144 -6.77 -11.85 0.75
CA SER A 144 -7.76 -10.79 0.94
C SER A 144 -9.17 -11.29 0.67
N LEU A 145 -10.15 -10.76 1.40
CA LEU A 145 -11.57 -10.98 1.14
C LEU A 145 -12.21 -9.80 0.35
N GLU A 146 -11.39 -8.92 -0.21
CA GLU A 146 -11.88 -7.79 -1.01
C GLU A 146 -12.68 -8.19 -2.26
N PRO A 147 -12.49 -9.36 -2.90
CA PRO A 147 -13.38 -9.79 -3.98
C PRO A 147 -14.87 -9.78 -3.61
N ALA A 148 -15.20 -9.92 -2.32
CA ALA A 148 -16.57 -9.84 -1.82
C ALA A 148 -17.20 -8.42 -1.92
N MET A 149 -16.40 -7.36 -2.09
CA MET A 149 -16.94 -5.99 -2.26
C MET A 149 -17.49 -5.71 -3.67
N ARG A 150 -17.44 -6.66 -4.61
CA ARG A 150 -17.79 -6.60 -6.02
C ARG A 150 -16.62 -6.13 -6.91
N HIS A 151 -16.63 -6.57 -8.16
CA HIS A 151 -15.57 -6.34 -9.13
C HIS A 151 -15.26 -4.85 -9.40
N ASP A 152 -16.26 -3.98 -9.26
CA ASP A 152 -16.14 -2.54 -9.49
C ASP A 152 -15.49 -1.77 -8.33
N GLY A 153 -15.03 -2.46 -7.28
CA GLY A 153 -14.30 -1.86 -6.16
C GLY A 153 -15.03 -0.70 -5.49
N TYR A 154 -14.33 0.40 -5.21
CA TYR A 154 -14.87 1.56 -4.51
C TYR A 154 -14.56 2.88 -5.25
N PRO A 155 -15.39 3.94 -5.06
CA PRO A 155 -15.14 5.25 -5.66
C PRO A 155 -13.81 5.84 -5.21
N LEU A 156 -12.98 6.27 -6.17
CA LEU A 156 -11.74 7.00 -5.97
C LEU A 156 -11.49 7.87 -7.19
N LEU A 157 -11.73 9.17 -7.09
CA LEU A 157 -11.60 10.08 -8.22
C LEU A 157 -10.20 10.04 -8.82
N PHE A 158 -10.14 10.00 -10.15
CA PHE A 158 -8.94 9.98 -10.99
C PHE A 158 -8.11 8.68 -10.91
N ALA A 159 -8.57 7.65 -10.20
CA ALA A 159 -7.99 6.32 -10.30
C ALA A 159 -8.42 5.65 -11.61
N THR A 160 -7.46 4.97 -12.27
CA THR A 160 -7.64 4.26 -13.55
C THR A 160 -6.68 3.08 -13.62
N GLY A 161 -6.70 2.33 -14.72
CA GLY A 161 -5.73 1.29 -15.04
C GLY A 161 -6.25 -0.12 -14.90
N GLU A 162 -7.48 -0.30 -14.45
CA GLU A 162 -8.09 -1.62 -14.24
C GLU A 162 -9.40 -1.80 -15.00
N GLU A 163 -9.90 -3.02 -14.99
CA GLU A 163 -11.09 -3.43 -15.71
C GLU A 163 -12.06 -4.18 -14.79
N ALA A 164 -13.35 -3.97 -14.99
CA ALA A 164 -14.40 -4.78 -14.38
C ALA A 164 -15.54 -5.02 -15.38
N TYR A 165 -16.02 -6.26 -15.41
CA TYR A 165 -17.11 -6.66 -16.32
C TYR A 165 -16.81 -6.38 -17.81
N GLY A 166 -15.52 -6.49 -18.23
CA GLY A 166 -15.07 -6.19 -19.58
C GLY A 166 -15.10 -4.70 -19.94
N ARG A 167 -14.99 -3.81 -18.97
CA ARG A 167 -14.94 -2.36 -19.15
C ARG A 167 -13.87 -1.75 -18.30
N ALA A 168 -13.10 -0.82 -18.87
CA ALA A 168 -12.10 -0.07 -18.12
C ALA A 168 -12.76 0.72 -16.98
N LEU A 169 -12.15 0.65 -15.80
CA LEU A 169 -12.56 1.43 -14.62
C LEU A 169 -11.92 2.81 -14.67
N ALA A 170 -12.73 3.83 -14.49
CA ALA A 170 -12.27 5.19 -14.25
C ALA A 170 -12.99 5.74 -13.00
N ASP A 171 -12.27 6.50 -12.17
CA ASP A 171 -12.73 7.04 -10.89
C ASP A 171 -13.11 5.97 -9.87
N ARG A 172 -12.48 4.81 -9.97
CA ARG A 172 -12.69 3.69 -9.06
C ARG A 172 -11.39 2.94 -8.83
N GLN A 173 -11.23 2.46 -7.61
CA GLN A 173 -10.18 1.50 -7.27
C GLN A 173 -10.79 0.09 -7.26
N HIS A 174 -10.15 -0.83 -7.97
CA HIS A 174 -10.51 -2.25 -7.97
C HIS A 174 -10.24 -2.93 -6.62
N PRO A 175 -10.89 -4.05 -6.30
CA PRO A 175 -10.54 -4.87 -5.15
C PRO A 175 -9.25 -5.67 -5.42
N HIS A 176 -8.51 -5.99 -4.37
CA HIS A 176 -7.45 -6.98 -4.46
C HIS A 176 -8.00 -8.38 -4.73
N ASP A 177 -7.15 -9.25 -5.28
CA ASP A 177 -7.46 -10.67 -5.47
C ASP A 177 -7.47 -11.42 -4.13
N LEU A 178 -8.18 -12.57 -4.08
CA LEU A 178 -8.15 -13.46 -2.92
C LEU A 178 -6.71 -13.86 -2.56
N PHE A 179 -5.93 -14.25 -3.57
CA PHE A 179 -4.52 -14.61 -3.42
C PHE A 179 -3.65 -13.41 -3.77
N MET A 180 -3.16 -12.69 -2.76
CA MET A 180 -2.28 -11.54 -2.96
C MET A 180 -0.82 -11.95 -3.03
N GLU A 181 -0.43 -13.03 -2.33
CA GLU A 181 0.89 -13.65 -2.42
C GLU A 181 0.82 -15.13 -2.06
N LEU A 182 1.57 -15.94 -2.80
CA LEU A 182 1.88 -17.33 -2.49
C LEU A 182 3.26 -17.62 -3.07
N SER A 183 4.29 -17.46 -2.25
CA SER A 183 5.69 -17.41 -2.69
C SER A 183 6.65 -18.08 -1.71
N ALA A 184 7.85 -18.35 -2.20
CA ALA A 184 8.96 -18.78 -1.38
C ALA A 184 10.25 -18.04 -1.81
N ARG A 185 11.17 -17.87 -0.85
CA ARG A 185 12.48 -17.27 -1.05
C ARG A 185 13.56 -18.12 -0.36
N LEU A 186 14.62 -18.42 -1.09
CA LEU A 186 15.82 -19.06 -0.57
C LEU A 186 16.99 -18.07 -0.63
N ASP A 187 17.59 -17.78 0.52
CA ASP A 187 18.80 -16.96 0.65
C ASP A 187 19.98 -17.88 1.01
N VAL A 188 21.09 -17.77 0.28
CA VAL A 188 22.30 -18.58 0.48
C VAL A 188 23.52 -17.66 0.57
N PRO A 189 24.35 -17.74 1.62
CA PRO A 189 25.63 -17.05 1.65
C PRO A 189 26.53 -17.56 0.53
N VAL A 190 27.13 -16.67 -0.26
CA VAL A 190 28.07 -17.01 -1.35
C VAL A 190 29.45 -16.46 -1.10
N ALA A 191 29.59 -15.43 -0.25
CA ALA A 191 30.87 -14.90 0.23
C ALA A 191 30.63 -14.13 1.55
N LEU A 192 31.70 -13.69 2.21
CA LEU A 192 31.59 -12.86 3.41
C LEU A 192 30.80 -11.59 3.14
N GLY A 193 29.66 -11.43 3.83
CA GLY A 193 28.77 -10.27 3.67
C GLY A 193 27.97 -10.23 2.37
N LEU A 194 27.97 -11.32 1.57
CA LEU A 194 27.24 -11.43 0.32
C LEU A 194 26.34 -12.67 0.32
N LYS A 195 25.05 -12.49 0.01
CA LYS A 195 24.07 -13.56 -0.19
C LYS A 195 23.54 -13.55 -1.60
N ALA A 196 23.36 -14.70 -2.20
CA ALA A 196 22.50 -14.89 -3.36
C ALA A 196 21.12 -15.31 -2.90
N PHE A 197 20.08 -14.93 -3.66
CA PHE A 197 18.73 -15.41 -3.40
C PHE A 197 17.98 -15.74 -4.69
N VAL A 198 17.01 -16.64 -4.52
CA VAL A 198 15.95 -16.90 -5.50
C VAL A 198 14.61 -16.77 -4.78
N TYR A 199 13.68 -16.05 -5.40
CA TYR A 199 12.32 -15.85 -4.94
C TYR A 199 11.37 -16.19 -6.06
N GLY A 200 10.18 -16.70 -5.75
CA GLY A 200 9.14 -16.90 -6.74
C GLY A 200 7.96 -17.69 -6.23
N GLY A 201 6.92 -17.73 -7.05
CA GLY A 201 5.69 -18.43 -6.74
C GLY A 201 4.61 -18.28 -7.80
N PRO A 202 3.48 -18.97 -7.62
CA PRO A 202 2.33 -18.80 -8.49
C PRO A 202 1.70 -17.40 -8.39
N VAL A 203 1.83 -16.73 -7.24
CA VAL A 203 1.44 -15.35 -7.01
C VAL A 203 2.56 -14.65 -6.24
N GLY A 204 2.99 -13.48 -6.71
CA GLY A 204 4.05 -12.73 -6.05
C GLY A 204 4.28 -11.35 -6.70
N GLU A 205 5.38 -10.70 -6.31
CA GLU A 205 5.75 -9.37 -6.78
C GLU A 205 7.12 -9.39 -7.46
N PRO A 206 7.23 -8.93 -8.73
CA PRO A 206 8.51 -8.82 -9.43
C PRO A 206 9.36 -7.66 -8.89
N ALA A 207 10.65 -7.66 -9.23
CA ALA A 207 11.60 -6.60 -8.90
C ALA A 207 11.33 -5.33 -9.72
N LEU A 208 10.17 -4.69 -9.49
CA LEU A 208 9.72 -3.49 -10.19
C LEU A 208 8.97 -2.57 -9.23
N GLY A 209 9.41 -1.33 -9.12
CA GLY A 209 8.78 -0.36 -8.23
C GLY A 209 9.24 -0.41 -6.77
N PRO A 210 8.72 0.49 -5.92
CA PRO A 210 8.86 0.45 -4.47
C PRO A 210 8.03 -0.69 -3.87
N SER A 211 8.18 -0.97 -2.59
CA SER A 211 7.27 -1.85 -1.83
C SER A 211 5.82 -1.38 -1.99
N ALA A 212 4.87 -2.31 -2.14
CA ALA A 212 3.45 -2.00 -2.32
C ALA A 212 2.90 -1.14 -1.17
N PHE A 213 1.94 -0.25 -1.47
CA PHE A 213 1.46 0.78 -0.53
C PHE A 213 0.96 0.21 0.80
N MET A 214 0.34 -0.96 0.81
CA MET A 214 -0.16 -1.62 2.02
C MET A 214 0.94 -2.12 2.97
N HIS A 215 2.17 -2.25 2.48
CA HIS A 215 3.33 -2.69 3.27
C HIS A 215 4.20 -1.53 3.75
N ARG A 216 3.99 -0.30 3.27
CA ARG A 216 4.78 0.87 3.65
C ARG A 216 4.27 1.49 4.95
N ALA A 217 5.18 1.81 5.87
CA ALA A 217 4.83 2.54 7.09
C ALA A 217 4.32 3.96 6.78
N SER A 218 4.79 4.58 5.70
CA SER A 218 4.35 5.90 5.23
C SER A 218 2.88 5.95 4.81
N ALA A 219 2.27 4.81 4.43
CA ALA A 219 0.86 4.68 4.03
C ALA A 219 -0.02 3.96 5.08
N GLN A 220 0.52 3.66 6.27
CA GLN A 220 -0.08 2.73 7.24
C GLN A 220 -1.53 3.01 7.61
N TYR A 221 -1.92 4.27 7.71
CA TYR A 221 -3.28 4.66 8.12
C TYR A 221 -4.07 5.32 7.00
N ASN A 222 -3.52 5.37 5.77
CA ASN A 222 -4.27 5.84 4.62
C ASN A 222 -5.20 4.73 4.10
N PRO A 223 -6.54 4.92 4.14
CA PRO A 223 -7.50 3.90 3.72
C PRO A 223 -7.66 3.82 2.19
N GLU A 224 -7.14 4.80 1.45
CA GLU A 224 -7.27 4.89 0.00
C GLU A 224 -5.99 4.41 -0.69
N ALA A 225 -6.14 3.63 -1.75
CA ALA A 225 -5.03 3.35 -2.66
C ALA A 225 -4.51 4.65 -3.28
N PRO A 226 -3.23 4.72 -3.66
CA PRO A 226 -2.73 5.86 -4.44
C PRO A 226 -3.41 5.93 -5.82
N ILE A 227 -3.78 7.12 -6.30
CA ILE A 227 -4.18 7.29 -7.72
C ILE A 227 -3.00 7.06 -8.68
N THR A 228 -1.79 7.02 -8.13
CA THR A 228 -0.54 6.69 -8.82
C THR A 228 -0.20 5.19 -8.76
N HIS A 229 -1.08 4.33 -8.23
CA HIS A 229 -0.86 2.90 -8.05
C HIS A 229 -0.34 2.22 -9.33
N HIS A 230 -0.97 2.48 -10.48
CA HIS A 230 -0.56 1.88 -11.76
C HIS A 230 0.77 2.43 -12.34
N TRP A 231 1.40 3.41 -11.69
CA TRP A 231 2.74 3.89 -12.03
C TRP A 231 3.83 3.24 -11.18
N PHE A 232 3.50 2.77 -9.96
CA PHE A 232 4.51 2.34 -9.01
C PHE A 232 4.44 0.87 -8.65
N ASP A 233 3.28 0.38 -8.29
CA ASP A 233 3.09 -0.89 -7.59
C ASP A 233 1.91 -1.74 -8.10
N SER A 234 1.42 -1.52 -9.34
CA SER A 234 0.36 -2.36 -9.92
C SER A 234 0.75 -3.83 -10.08
N THR A 235 2.03 -4.13 -10.16
CA THR A 235 2.55 -5.50 -10.28
C THR A 235 2.72 -6.23 -8.95
N HIS A 236 2.21 -5.66 -7.82
CA HIS A 236 2.36 -6.31 -6.51
C HIS A 236 1.57 -7.63 -6.38
N ILE A 237 0.58 -7.85 -7.24
CA ILE A 237 -0.09 -9.14 -7.44
C ILE A 237 0.15 -9.58 -8.88
N THR A 238 1.07 -10.51 -9.08
CA THR A 238 1.45 -11.02 -10.40
C THR A 238 1.38 -12.54 -10.39
N TYR A 239 0.69 -13.12 -11.39
CA TYR A 239 0.55 -14.56 -11.52
C TYR A 239 1.73 -15.20 -12.23
N GLY A 240 2.62 -15.80 -11.42
CA GLY A 240 3.89 -16.36 -11.86
C GLY A 240 5.01 -15.36 -11.87
N VAL A 241 5.91 -15.49 -10.91
CA VAL A 241 7.11 -14.67 -10.79
C VAL A 241 8.31 -15.53 -10.38
N VAL A 242 9.46 -15.23 -10.96
CA VAL A 242 10.77 -15.75 -10.54
C VAL A 242 11.73 -14.59 -10.50
N THR A 243 12.36 -14.37 -9.36
CA THR A 243 13.36 -13.33 -9.13
C THR A 243 14.65 -13.97 -8.63
N ALA A 244 15.77 -13.54 -9.16
CA ALA A 244 17.08 -13.88 -8.63
C ALA A 244 17.87 -12.60 -8.33
N GLY A 245 18.68 -12.63 -7.28
CA GLY A 245 19.44 -11.45 -6.90
C GLY A 245 20.60 -11.72 -5.96
N LEU A 246 21.33 -10.64 -5.70
CA LEU A 246 22.43 -10.57 -4.76
C LEU A 246 22.15 -9.49 -3.72
N THR A 247 22.38 -9.82 -2.46
CA THR A 247 22.22 -8.90 -1.33
C THR A 247 23.54 -8.74 -0.60
N GLY A 248 24.06 -7.52 -0.59
CA GLY A 248 25.17 -7.08 0.26
C GLY A 248 24.68 -6.44 1.55
N LYS A 249 25.59 -5.86 2.33
CA LYS A 249 25.26 -5.22 3.62
C LYS A 249 24.28 -4.05 3.47
N THR A 250 24.48 -3.20 2.45
CA THR A 250 23.72 -1.96 2.24
C THR A 250 23.03 -1.89 0.87
N TRP A 251 23.15 -2.90 0.04
CA TRP A 251 22.63 -2.89 -1.32
C TRP A 251 22.02 -4.25 -1.70
N GLN A 252 21.16 -4.22 -2.68
CA GLN A 252 20.59 -5.40 -3.34
C GLN A 252 20.44 -5.10 -4.82
N ILE A 253 20.78 -6.06 -5.67
CA ILE A 253 20.51 -6.03 -7.10
C ILE A 253 19.75 -7.30 -7.47
N GLU A 254 18.76 -7.18 -8.33
CA GLU A 254 17.86 -8.29 -8.63
C GLU A 254 17.24 -8.16 -10.02
N ALA A 255 16.84 -9.27 -10.59
CA ALA A 255 16.13 -9.35 -11.84
C ALA A 255 14.99 -10.36 -11.74
N SER A 256 13.87 -10.05 -12.39
CA SER A 256 12.68 -10.90 -12.42
C SER A 256 12.26 -11.23 -13.83
N ALA A 257 11.72 -12.45 -13.99
CA ALA A 257 10.85 -12.84 -15.08
C ALA A 257 9.46 -13.11 -14.51
N PHE A 258 8.41 -12.58 -15.16
CA PHE A 258 7.05 -12.64 -14.62
C PHE A 258 6.00 -12.51 -15.72
N ARG A 259 4.72 -12.76 -15.39
CA ARG A 259 3.58 -12.43 -16.25
C ARG A 259 3.36 -10.92 -16.25
N GLY A 260 3.37 -10.29 -17.42
CA GLY A 260 3.19 -8.84 -17.54
C GLY A 260 1.77 -8.36 -17.37
N GLN A 261 0.81 -9.19 -17.77
CA GLN A 261 -0.62 -8.86 -17.70
C GLN A 261 -1.09 -8.83 -16.25
N GLU A 262 -1.78 -7.77 -15.86
CA GLU A 262 -2.47 -7.63 -14.58
C GLU A 262 -3.56 -8.70 -14.42
N PRO A 263 -3.97 -9.03 -13.17
CA PRO A 263 -5.07 -9.97 -12.91
C PRO A 263 -6.36 -9.57 -13.65
N ASP A 264 -7.15 -10.54 -14.07
CA ASP A 264 -8.45 -10.29 -14.69
C ASP A 264 -9.54 -9.92 -13.68
N GLY A 265 -10.77 -9.68 -14.15
CA GLY A 265 -11.90 -9.35 -13.28
C GLY A 265 -12.39 -10.49 -12.38
N ASN A 266 -11.89 -11.73 -12.51
CA ASN A 266 -12.20 -12.84 -11.61
C ASN A 266 -11.19 -12.91 -10.46
N ARG A 267 -11.42 -12.15 -9.43
CA ARG A 267 -10.53 -11.97 -8.28
C ARG A 267 -10.48 -13.17 -7.29
N TRP A 268 -11.14 -14.31 -7.62
CA TRP A 268 -11.22 -15.48 -6.75
C TRP A 268 -10.26 -16.61 -7.13
N ASN A 269 -9.64 -16.58 -8.29
CA ASN A 269 -8.78 -17.63 -8.81
C ASN A 269 -7.29 -17.22 -8.84
N ILE A 270 -6.45 -18.17 -9.22
CA ILE A 270 -5.06 -17.93 -9.65
C ILE A 270 -5.02 -18.22 -11.14
N GLU A 271 -4.55 -17.26 -11.93
CA GLU A 271 -4.48 -17.40 -13.37
C GLU A 271 -3.20 -18.14 -13.83
N PRO A 272 -3.21 -18.71 -15.05
CA PRO A 272 -2.03 -19.38 -15.59
C PRO A 272 -0.82 -18.47 -15.69
N SER A 273 0.32 -18.92 -15.18
CA SER A 273 1.58 -18.19 -15.23
C SER A 273 2.16 -18.16 -16.64
N LYS A 274 2.68 -17.00 -17.04
CA LYS A 274 3.52 -16.81 -18.24
C LYS A 274 4.67 -15.89 -17.86
N LEU A 275 5.90 -16.31 -18.10
CA LEU A 275 7.08 -15.48 -17.84
C LEU A 275 7.44 -14.71 -19.11
N ASP A 276 6.60 -13.76 -19.52
CA ASP A 276 6.69 -13.02 -20.79
C ASP A 276 7.21 -11.59 -20.64
N SER A 277 7.47 -11.19 -19.41
CA SER A 277 7.93 -9.86 -19.01
C SER A 277 9.14 -9.98 -18.11
N TRP A 278 9.89 -8.88 -17.96
CA TRP A 278 11.06 -8.86 -17.11
C TRP A 278 11.30 -7.49 -16.48
N SER A 279 12.01 -7.48 -15.38
CA SER A 279 12.42 -6.27 -14.69
C SER A 279 13.77 -6.44 -13.99
N VAL A 280 14.37 -5.30 -13.65
CA VAL A 280 15.57 -5.20 -12.80
C VAL A 280 15.36 -4.12 -11.77
N ARG A 281 15.88 -4.34 -10.55
CA ARG A 281 15.85 -3.34 -9.47
C ARG A 281 17.20 -3.33 -8.76
N ALA A 282 17.66 -2.12 -8.44
CA ALA A 282 18.76 -1.87 -7.54
C ALA A 282 18.26 -1.12 -6.33
N SER A 283 18.59 -1.57 -5.13
CA SER A 283 18.25 -0.94 -3.85
C SER A 283 19.52 -0.60 -3.07
N PHE A 284 19.50 0.52 -2.36
CA PHE A 284 20.59 1.00 -1.54
C PHE A 284 20.09 1.57 -0.22
N ALA A 285 20.65 1.13 0.89
CA ALA A 285 20.35 1.58 2.25
C ALA A 285 21.58 2.29 2.84
N PRO A 286 21.72 3.62 2.65
CA PRO A 286 22.87 4.38 3.16
C PRO A 286 22.95 4.40 4.69
N SER A 287 21.82 4.20 5.35
CA SER A 287 21.70 4.06 6.80
C SER A 287 20.47 3.23 7.15
N PRO A 288 20.27 2.80 8.41
CA PRO A 288 19.05 2.10 8.85
C PRO A 288 17.76 2.89 8.64
N ALA A 289 17.84 4.23 8.55
CA ALA A 289 16.68 5.11 8.36
C ALA A 289 16.24 5.23 6.89
N TRP A 290 17.05 4.82 5.92
CA TRP A 290 16.79 5.05 4.50
C TRP A 290 16.82 3.77 3.69
N SER A 291 15.90 3.68 2.74
CA SER A 291 15.93 2.71 1.64
C SER A 291 15.64 3.42 0.33
N LEU A 292 16.57 3.35 -0.61
CA LEU A 292 16.48 3.95 -1.94
C LEU A 292 16.36 2.82 -2.96
N GLN A 293 15.58 3.02 -4.03
CA GLN A 293 15.54 2.07 -5.15
C GLN A 293 15.45 2.80 -6.49
N VAL A 294 15.94 2.12 -7.53
CA VAL A 294 15.66 2.41 -8.92
C VAL A 294 15.35 1.09 -9.61
N SER A 295 14.34 1.08 -10.48
CA SER A 295 13.97 -0.11 -11.25
C SER A 295 13.57 0.22 -12.67
N TYR A 296 13.69 -0.79 -13.53
CA TYR A 296 13.21 -0.73 -14.91
C TYR A 296 12.54 -2.06 -15.25
N GLY A 297 11.40 -2.00 -15.94
CA GLY A 297 10.66 -3.17 -16.42
C GLY A 297 10.16 -3.01 -17.84
N LYS A 298 10.03 -4.15 -18.53
CA LYS A 298 9.33 -4.28 -19.78
C LYS A 298 8.20 -5.28 -19.58
N LEU A 299 6.96 -4.79 -19.67
CA LEU A 299 5.75 -5.55 -19.45
C LEU A 299 5.07 -5.81 -20.80
N LYS A 300 4.60 -7.04 -20.99
CA LYS A 300 3.86 -7.43 -22.18
C LYS A 300 2.37 -7.30 -21.90
N GLN A 301 1.72 -6.37 -22.62
CA GLN A 301 0.27 -6.15 -22.57
C GLN A 301 -0.27 -6.13 -21.11
N PRO A 302 0.22 -5.21 -20.26
CA PRO A 302 -0.14 -5.24 -18.84
C PRO A 302 -1.63 -4.96 -18.61
N GLU A 303 -2.21 -4.03 -19.35
CA GLU A 303 -3.58 -3.56 -19.15
C GLU A 303 -4.53 -4.13 -20.20
N ALA A 304 -5.64 -4.71 -19.74
CA ALA A 304 -6.67 -5.26 -20.63
C ALA A 304 -7.41 -4.17 -21.42
N SER A 305 -7.45 -2.94 -20.88
CA SER A 305 -8.00 -1.74 -21.53
C SER A 305 -7.21 -1.30 -22.78
N HIS A 306 -5.94 -1.73 -22.91
CA HIS A 306 -5.05 -1.40 -24.02
C HIS A 306 -4.49 -2.67 -24.70
N PRO A 307 -5.33 -3.46 -25.36
CA PRO A 307 -4.93 -4.76 -25.94
C PRO A 307 -3.89 -4.55 -27.05
N GLY A 308 -2.82 -5.35 -26.98
CA GLY A 308 -1.71 -5.28 -27.94
C GLY A 308 -0.59 -4.31 -27.57
N GLU A 309 -0.78 -3.43 -26.59
CA GLU A 309 0.24 -2.47 -26.16
C GLU A 309 1.14 -3.06 -25.07
N ASN A 310 2.44 -2.89 -25.25
CA ASN A 310 3.43 -3.22 -24.22
C ASN A 310 3.78 -1.98 -23.40
N GLU A 311 4.38 -2.18 -22.23
CA GLU A 311 4.80 -1.09 -21.38
C GLU A 311 6.30 -1.15 -21.06
N ARG A 312 6.92 0.02 -20.94
CA ARG A 312 8.24 0.22 -20.32
C ARG A 312 8.06 1.13 -19.12
N ARG A 313 8.46 0.64 -17.94
CA ARG A 313 8.32 1.38 -16.69
C ARG A 313 9.68 1.60 -16.05
N THR A 314 9.96 2.84 -15.68
CA THR A 314 11.12 3.22 -14.86
C THR A 314 10.61 3.82 -13.58
N THR A 315 11.11 3.38 -12.43
CA THR A 315 10.75 3.98 -11.14
C THR A 315 11.99 4.34 -10.33
N ALA A 316 11.85 5.33 -9.47
CA ALA A 316 12.81 5.64 -8.41
C ALA A 316 12.04 6.00 -7.15
N SER A 317 12.52 5.58 -5.98
CA SER A 317 11.93 5.97 -4.70
C SER A 317 12.95 6.09 -3.58
N ALA A 318 12.60 6.90 -2.58
CA ALA A 318 13.32 7.06 -1.34
C ALA A 318 12.33 6.88 -0.18
N HIS A 319 12.55 5.87 0.65
CA HIS A 319 11.81 5.63 1.88
C HIS A 319 12.65 6.09 3.08
N TYR A 320 11.99 6.70 4.04
CA TYR A 320 12.57 7.16 5.29
C TYR A 320 11.76 6.68 6.48
N ASN A 321 12.43 6.21 7.51
CA ASN A 321 11.83 5.94 8.82
C ASN A 321 12.83 6.29 9.93
N ASN A 322 12.44 7.19 10.83
CA ASN A 322 13.33 7.64 11.89
C ASN A 322 13.37 6.71 13.11
N GLY A 323 12.61 5.60 13.11
CA GLY A 323 12.45 4.70 14.26
C GLY A 323 11.71 5.31 15.45
N ARG A 324 11.12 6.49 15.29
CA ARG A 324 10.46 7.26 16.38
C ARG A 324 9.09 7.79 15.96
N GLY A 325 8.42 7.07 15.06
CA GLY A 325 7.06 7.39 14.62
C GLY A 325 6.94 8.16 13.31
N LEU A 326 8.01 8.70 12.72
CA LEU A 326 7.94 9.36 11.42
C LEU A 326 8.40 8.41 10.32
N SER A 327 7.52 8.17 9.36
CA SER A 327 7.78 7.44 8.12
C SER A 327 7.37 8.29 6.92
N ALA A 328 8.17 8.30 5.86
CA ALA A 328 7.88 9.06 4.65
C ALA A 328 8.41 8.32 3.40
N MET A 329 7.80 8.60 2.26
CA MET A 329 8.29 8.15 0.96
C MET A 329 8.13 9.26 -0.08
N ALA A 330 9.10 9.37 -0.97
CA ALA A 330 8.98 10.09 -2.22
C ALA A 330 9.29 9.14 -3.38
N ALA A 331 8.51 9.21 -4.46
CA ALA A 331 8.70 8.36 -5.62
C ALA A 331 8.42 9.10 -6.93
N PHE A 332 9.11 8.65 -7.98
CA PHE A 332 8.93 9.08 -9.37
C PHE A 332 8.77 7.85 -10.26
N SER A 333 7.88 7.95 -11.25
CA SER A 333 7.73 6.94 -12.30
C SER A 333 7.60 7.59 -13.68
N ALA A 334 8.20 6.93 -14.67
CA ALA A 334 7.99 7.16 -16.09
C ALA A 334 7.48 5.87 -16.73
N LYS A 335 6.23 5.90 -17.20
CA LYS A 335 5.50 4.80 -17.84
C LYS A 335 5.34 5.13 -19.33
N LYS A 336 5.79 4.24 -20.21
CA LYS A 336 5.66 4.39 -21.65
C LYS A 336 4.92 3.19 -22.24
N ARG A 337 3.73 3.40 -22.74
CA ARG A 337 3.05 2.44 -23.64
C ARG A 337 3.80 2.35 -24.97
N VAL A 338 3.83 1.20 -25.60
CA VAL A 338 4.56 0.95 -26.84
C VAL A 338 3.63 0.23 -27.84
N PRO A 339 3.18 0.94 -28.89
CA PRO A 339 3.51 2.34 -29.27
C PRO A 339 2.90 3.36 -28.30
N GLY A 340 3.46 4.58 -28.25
CA GLY A 340 2.91 5.69 -27.47
C GLY A 340 3.95 6.57 -26.80
N GLU A 341 3.47 7.52 -26.03
CA GLU A 341 4.29 8.50 -25.32
C GLU A 341 4.60 8.10 -23.89
N THR A 342 5.55 8.80 -23.28
CA THR A 342 5.88 8.61 -21.88
C THR A 342 4.98 9.46 -20.99
N ARG A 343 4.33 8.83 -20.02
CA ARG A 343 3.58 9.48 -18.95
C ARG A 343 4.40 9.44 -17.66
N THR A 344 4.20 10.41 -16.78
CA THR A 344 4.96 10.50 -15.53
C THR A 344 4.05 10.65 -14.33
N ALA A 345 4.50 10.11 -13.20
CA ALA A 345 3.84 10.27 -11.91
C ALA A 345 4.85 10.60 -10.81
N TRP A 346 4.40 11.36 -9.83
CA TRP A 346 5.10 11.69 -8.59
C TRP A 346 4.22 11.35 -7.41
N LEU A 347 4.81 10.83 -6.37
CA LEU A 347 4.16 10.51 -5.11
C LEU A 347 5.02 10.98 -3.95
N GLY A 348 4.42 11.68 -3.01
CA GLY A 348 4.96 11.93 -1.69
C GLY A 348 3.95 11.50 -0.64
N GLU A 349 4.36 10.72 0.34
CA GLU A 349 3.48 10.30 1.43
C GLU A 349 4.21 10.29 2.77
N MET A 350 3.46 10.49 3.84
CA MET A 350 3.98 10.56 5.20
C MET A 350 2.97 10.00 6.19
N ASN A 351 3.49 9.32 7.20
CA ASN A 351 2.79 8.95 8.42
C ASN A 351 3.61 9.38 9.62
N TRP A 352 2.99 10.09 10.54
CA TRP A 352 3.62 10.55 11.77
C TRP A 352 2.80 10.14 12.99
N ASP A 353 3.29 9.15 13.71
CA ASP A 353 2.80 8.74 15.01
C ASP A 353 3.29 9.76 16.05
N ALA A 354 2.49 10.80 16.30
CA ALA A 354 2.85 11.90 17.18
C ALA A 354 3.01 11.46 18.65
N ASN A 355 2.28 10.42 19.04
CA ASN A 355 2.35 9.74 20.34
C ASN A 355 1.76 8.33 20.23
N ASN A 356 1.45 7.69 21.36
CA ASN A 356 0.90 6.32 21.37
C ASN A 356 -0.54 6.22 20.82
N HIS A 357 -1.23 7.34 20.65
CA HIS A 357 -2.63 7.39 20.22
C HIS A 357 -2.83 8.14 18.92
N ASP A 358 -2.15 9.25 18.73
CA ASP A 358 -2.42 10.18 17.65
C ASP A 358 -1.48 9.95 16.46
N THR A 359 -2.04 9.79 15.28
CA THR A 359 -1.33 9.71 14.02
C THR A 359 -1.86 10.75 13.05
N LEU A 360 -0.96 11.53 12.45
CA LEU A 360 -1.22 12.38 11.30
C LEU A 360 -0.59 11.70 10.07
N PHE A 361 -1.31 11.69 8.97
CA PHE A 361 -0.80 11.13 7.73
C PHE A 361 -1.30 11.94 6.53
N GLY A 362 -0.62 11.81 5.41
CA GLY A 362 -1.04 12.50 4.19
C GLY A 362 -0.29 12.02 2.97
N ARG A 363 -0.82 12.39 1.81
CA ARG A 363 -0.27 12.03 0.51
C ARG A 363 -0.47 13.17 -0.48
N ILE A 364 0.55 13.41 -1.28
CA ILE A 364 0.48 14.26 -2.47
C ILE A 364 0.83 13.39 -3.67
N GLU A 365 0.01 13.44 -4.70
CA GLU A 365 0.17 12.67 -5.92
C GLU A 365 0.01 13.59 -7.12
N ASN A 366 0.89 13.46 -8.10
CA ASN A 366 0.78 14.18 -9.36
C ASN A 366 0.94 13.17 -10.49
N VAL A 367 -0.09 12.98 -11.30
CA VAL A 367 -0.14 11.95 -12.33
C VAL A 367 -0.55 12.53 -13.67
N SER A 368 0.13 12.08 -14.74
CA SER A 368 -0.31 12.31 -16.12
C SER A 368 -1.12 11.09 -16.58
N ASN A 369 -2.43 11.24 -16.65
CA ASN A 369 -3.37 10.16 -16.91
C ASN A 369 -4.14 10.41 -18.22
N ASP A 370 -4.19 9.43 -19.11
CA ASP A 370 -4.90 9.46 -20.40
C ASP A 370 -6.07 8.46 -20.46
N GLU A 371 -6.40 7.80 -19.34
CA GLU A 371 -7.45 6.77 -19.23
C GLU A 371 -8.73 7.28 -18.55
N LEU A 372 -8.84 8.59 -18.30
CA LEU A 372 -9.98 9.17 -17.59
C LEU A 372 -11.30 9.07 -18.36
N PHE A 373 -11.24 8.88 -19.67
CA PHE A 373 -12.39 8.76 -20.58
C PHE A 373 -12.29 7.47 -21.39
N PRO A 374 -12.74 6.32 -20.82
CA PRO A 374 -12.55 5.02 -21.45
C PRO A 374 -13.47 4.76 -22.66
N ASP A 375 -14.48 5.58 -22.89
CA ASP A 375 -15.36 5.47 -24.05
C ASP A 375 -14.65 6.00 -25.30
N HIS A 376 -14.40 5.15 -26.29
CA HIS A 376 -13.79 5.52 -27.57
C HIS A 376 -14.56 6.58 -28.37
N ALA A 377 -15.85 6.76 -28.07
CA ALA A 377 -16.67 7.82 -28.69
C ALA A 377 -16.52 9.18 -27.98
N ASP A 378 -15.89 9.24 -26.81
CA ASP A 378 -15.69 10.50 -26.09
C ASP A 378 -14.55 11.31 -26.74
N PRO A 379 -14.76 12.60 -27.03
CA PRO A 379 -13.71 13.47 -27.60
C PRO A 379 -12.44 13.58 -26.71
N LEU A 380 -12.52 13.23 -25.45
CA LEU A 380 -11.40 13.26 -24.49
C LEU A 380 -10.77 11.87 -24.29
N HIS A 381 -11.19 10.87 -25.07
CA HIS A 381 -10.57 9.55 -25.06
C HIS A 381 -9.07 9.65 -25.39
N ASP A 382 -8.20 8.99 -24.64
CA ASP A 382 -6.73 9.02 -24.76
C ASP A 382 -6.08 10.41 -24.62
N VAL A 383 -6.84 11.44 -24.24
CA VAL A 383 -6.27 12.77 -23.99
C VAL A 383 -5.57 12.78 -22.63
N PRO A 384 -4.26 13.08 -22.57
CA PRO A 384 -3.54 13.10 -21.29
C PRO A 384 -3.89 14.33 -20.45
N PHE A 385 -4.29 14.10 -19.22
CA PHE A 385 -4.54 15.13 -18.23
C PHE A 385 -3.60 14.98 -17.05
N ARG A 386 -3.04 16.11 -16.59
CA ARG A 386 -2.26 16.14 -15.35
C ARG A 386 -3.17 16.51 -14.20
N VAL A 387 -3.21 15.63 -13.20
CA VAL A 387 -4.01 15.80 -11.98
C VAL A 387 -3.09 15.74 -10.77
N THR A 388 -3.36 16.58 -9.79
CA THR A 388 -2.69 16.54 -8.48
C THR A 388 -3.74 16.30 -7.40
N LYS A 389 -3.57 15.25 -6.59
CA LYS A 389 -4.35 14.96 -5.38
C LYS A 389 -3.55 15.39 -4.16
N PHE A 390 -4.17 16.15 -3.27
CA PHE A 390 -3.68 16.47 -1.93
C PHE A 390 -4.58 15.79 -0.94
N GLU A 391 -4.02 14.99 -0.06
CA GLU A 391 -4.76 14.25 0.95
C GLU A 391 -4.11 14.43 2.31
N LEU A 392 -4.95 14.68 3.32
CA LEU A 392 -4.54 14.78 4.72
C LEU A 392 -5.51 13.96 5.57
N GLY A 393 -4.98 13.22 6.52
CA GLY A 393 -5.75 12.36 7.39
C GLY A 393 -5.25 12.35 8.84
N TYR A 394 -6.12 11.86 9.70
CA TYR A 394 -5.86 11.64 11.11
C TYR A 394 -6.43 10.30 11.54
N ALA A 395 -5.74 9.61 12.45
CA ALA A 395 -6.19 8.38 13.09
C ALA A 395 -5.90 8.41 14.59
N TYR A 396 -6.89 8.00 15.39
CA TYR A 396 -6.75 7.74 16.83
C TYR A 396 -6.62 6.24 17.06
N ARG A 397 -5.53 5.83 17.72
CA ARG A 397 -5.15 4.43 17.93
C ARG A 397 -5.48 3.99 19.35
N LEU A 398 -6.03 2.78 19.47
CA LEU A 398 -6.38 2.14 20.74
C LEU A 398 -5.84 0.71 20.77
N ARG A 399 -5.11 0.32 21.79
CA ARG A 399 -4.88 -1.09 22.09
C ARG A 399 -6.10 -1.64 22.82
N ILE A 400 -6.69 -2.71 22.28
CA ILE A 400 -7.90 -3.31 22.85
C ILE A 400 -7.53 -4.46 23.77
N ALA A 401 -6.78 -5.45 23.27
CA ALA A 401 -6.32 -6.59 24.05
C ALA A 401 -5.18 -7.31 23.33
N GLY A 402 -4.12 -7.67 24.07
CA GLY A 402 -2.97 -8.36 23.50
C GLY A 402 -2.44 -7.66 22.23
N PRO A 403 -2.31 -8.37 21.09
CA PRO A 403 -1.81 -7.81 19.84
C PRO A 403 -2.88 -7.04 19.03
N LEU A 404 -4.14 -6.98 19.50
CA LEU A 404 -5.23 -6.32 18.77
C LEU A 404 -5.20 -4.81 19.00
N GLN A 405 -5.00 -4.08 17.92
CA GLN A 405 -5.11 -2.62 17.86
C GLN A 405 -6.30 -2.21 16.99
N VAL A 406 -6.97 -1.13 17.39
CA VAL A 406 -8.00 -0.45 16.61
C VAL A 406 -7.54 0.98 16.35
N ALA A 407 -7.68 1.46 15.12
CA ALA A 407 -7.52 2.87 14.79
C ALA A 407 -8.81 3.38 14.17
N VAL A 408 -9.30 4.52 14.61
CA VAL A 408 -10.46 5.20 14.02
C VAL A 408 -9.99 6.53 13.46
N GLY A 409 -10.37 6.81 12.22
CA GLY A 409 -9.84 7.99 11.56
C GLY A 409 -10.59 8.38 10.29
N GLY A 410 -9.99 9.33 9.58
CA GLY A 410 -10.52 9.77 8.29
C GLY A 410 -9.53 10.60 7.52
N THR A 411 -9.84 10.83 6.24
CA THR A 411 -9.08 11.66 5.31
C THR A 411 -9.97 12.68 4.63
N GLY A 412 -9.36 13.78 4.19
CA GLY A 412 -9.94 14.72 3.25
C GLY A 412 -9.00 14.91 2.06
N ALA A 413 -9.56 14.93 0.85
CA ALA A 413 -8.81 15.09 -0.39
C ALA A 413 -9.28 16.28 -1.21
N LEU A 414 -8.33 16.99 -1.82
CA LEU A 414 -8.53 18.08 -2.77
C LEU A 414 -7.81 17.76 -4.07
N TYR A 415 -8.36 18.23 -5.19
CA TYR A 415 -7.80 17.93 -6.51
C TYR A 415 -7.56 19.19 -7.32
N ALA A 416 -6.33 19.37 -7.78
CA ALA A 416 -5.97 20.35 -8.80
C ALA A 416 -5.96 19.66 -10.17
N LYS A 417 -6.74 20.21 -11.12
CA LYS A 417 -6.95 19.62 -12.45
C LYS A 417 -7.16 20.69 -13.52
N PRO A 418 -6.94 20.40 -14.80
CA PRO A 418 -7.26 21.31 -15.90
C PRO A 418 -8.75 21.66 -15.96
N ALA A 419 -9.05 22.89 -16.42
CA ALA A 419 -10.44 23.37 -16.57
C ALA A 419 -11.26 22.53 -17.57
N ALA A 420 -10.62 21.88 -18.54
CA ALA A 420 -11.27 20.96 -19.48
C ALA A 420 -12.02 19.82 -18.77
N LEU A 421 -11.58 19.42 -17.57
CA LEU A 421 -12.22 18.39 -16.76
C LEU A 421 -13.40 18.89 -15.90
N ASN A 422 -13.75 20.20 -15.97
CA ASN A 422 -14.82 20.77 -15.12
C ASN A 422 -16.20 20.18 -15.40
N ALA A 423 -16.49 19.83 -16.64
CA ALA A 423 -17.77 19.22 -17.01
C ALA A 423 -17.94 17.85 -16.35
N ALA A 424 -16.88 17.04 -16.33
CA ALA A 424 -16.90 15.67 -15.82
C ALA A 424 -16.78 15.62 -14.28
N TYR A 425 -15.99 16.50 -13.66
CA TYR A 425 -15.60 16.39 -12.24
C TYR A 425 -16.13 17.54 -11.36
N GLY A 426 -16.76 18.54 -11.95
CA GLY A 426 -17.05 19.79 -11.25
C GLY A 426 -15.81 20.70 -11.18
N LYS A 427 -15.99 21.93 -10.69
CA LYS A 427 -14.89 22.92 -10.62
C LYS A 427 -13.85 22.54 -9.56
N ASN A 428 -14.32 22.14 -8.38
CA ASN A 428 -13.50 21.81 -7.22
C ASN A 428 -14.00 20.49 -6.60
N PRO A 429 -13.66 19.32 -7.17
CA PRO A 429 -14.00 18.05 -6.56
C PRO A 429 -13.28 17.88 -5.22
N ILE A 430 -13.93 17.24 -4.26
CA ILE A 430 -13.38 16.91 -2.95
C ILE A 430 -13.69 15.46 -2.63
N GLY A 431 -12.84 14.80 -1.86
CA GLY A 431 -13.08 13.47 -1.32
C GLY A 431 -13.03 13.49 0.20
N ALA A 432 -13.81 12.64 0.84
CA ALA A 432 -13.75 12.40 2.28
C ALA A 432 -13.94 10.92 2.57
N THR A 433 -13.12 10.37 3.47
CA THR A 433 -13.18 8.96 3.83
C THR A 433 -13.05 8.83 5.34
N VAL A 434 -13.89 8.00 5.95
CA VAL A 434 -13.80 7.64 7.38
C VAL A 434 -13.64 6.14 7.52
N PHE A 435 -12.91 5.70 8.53
CA PHE A 435 -12.60 4.30 8.70
C PHE A 435 -12.44 3.87 10.16
N ALA A 436 -12.57 2.56 10.38
CA ALA A 436 -12.01 1.87 11.54
C ALA A 436 -11.07 0.78 11.02
N LYS A 437 -9.82 0.76 11.51
CA LYS A 437 -8.83 -0.26 11.18
C LYS A 437 -8.61 -1.17 12.36
N PHE A 438 -8.93 -2.44 12.20
CA PHE A 438 -8.58 -3.51 13.14
C PHE A 438 -7.31 -4.18 12.63
N SER A 439 -6.28 -4.29 13.47
CA SER A 439 -5.01 -4.90 13.07
C SER A 439 -4.40 -5.73 14.19
N LEU A 440 -3.74 -6.84 13.82
CA LEU A 440 -2.83 -7.55 14.69
C LEU A 440 -1.46 -6.87 14.58
N THR A 441 -0.96 -6.40 15.71
CA THR A 441 0.35 -5.74 15.84
C THR A 441 1.01 -6.14 17.15
N ASN A 442 2.32 -5.94 17.25
CA ASN A 442 3.07 -6.16 18.49
C ASN A 442 2.88 -5.00 19.47
#